data_6ca88a9faac1ee03ac786131f2e0d9b0
#
_entry.id   6ca88a9faac1ee03ac786131f2e0d9b0
#
_cell.length_a   1.000
_cell.length_b   1.000
_cell.length_c   1.000
_cell.angle_alpha   90.00
_cell.angle_beta   90.00
_cell.angle_gamma   90.00
#
_symmetry.space_group_name_H-M   'P 1'
#
loop_
_entity.id
_entity.type
_entity.pdbx_description
1 polymer ?
#
loop_
_entity_poly.entity_id
_entity_poly.type
_entity_poly.pdbx_seq_one_letter_code
_entity_poly.pdbx_strand_id
1 'polypeptide(L)'
;MTQQIEKTQESTSSQNQIRNVRIQKMNNLRERGLNPYPYGYDKDIMAQDLQDKYKDLAVGEETEDYYHVAGRVMANRNTGMFIDLVDASGKIQIFSHKENLSEEDLATLKTIDIGDIVGFYGSVRRTPRGELTIKAKSLEILSKSLLP
;
A
#
# COMPACT_ATOMS: atom_id res chain seq x y z
N MET A 1 -25.38 -3.65 -2.44
CA MET A 1 -24.45 -2.80 -3.16
C MET A 1 -23.24 -3.59 -3.57
N THR A 2 -22.36 -3.81 -2.63
CA THR A 2 -21.11 -4.52 -2.90
C THR A 2 -21.34 -5.94 -3.38
N GLN A 3 -22.36 -6.60 -2.87
CA GLN A 3 -22.68 -7.96 -3.28
C GLN A 3 -23.04 -8.07 -4.76
N GLN A 4 -23.63 -7.03 -5.31
CA GLN A 4 -24.00 -7.05 -6.72
C GLN A 4 -22.79 -7.11 -7.61
N ILE A 5 -21.69 -6.45 -7.21
CA ILE A 5 -20.46 -6.51 -7.95
C ILE A 5 -19.85 -7.90 -7.86
N GLU A 6 -19.95 -8.52 -6.69
CA GLU A 6 -19.41 -9.85 -6.48
C GLU A 6 -20.08 -10.91 -7.35
N LYS A 7 -21.29 -10.65 -7.80
CA LYS A 7 -22.05 -11.65 -8.56
C LYS A 7 -21.69 -11.73 -10.02
N THR A 8 -20.92 -10.81 -10.55
CA THR A 8 -20.74 -10.73 -11.99
C THR A 8 -19.50 -11.43 -12.50
N GLN A 9 -18.92 -12.34 -11.76
CA GLN A 9 -17.50 -12.53 -11.94
C GLN A 9 -17.04 -13.92 -12.28
N GLU A 10 -16.63 -14.14 -13.53
CA GLU A 10 -16.19 -15.44 -14.00
C GLU A 10 -14.84 -15.43 -14.70
N SER A 11 -14.31 -14.28 -15.03
CA SER A 11 -13.04 -14.16 -15.74
C SER A 11 -11.93 -13.66 -14.82
N THR A 12 -10.69 -13.64 -15.28
CA THR A 12 -9.58 -13.11 -14.53
C THR A 12 -9.78 -11.64 -14.19
N SER A 13 -10.25 -10.84 -15.14
CA SER A 13 -10.53 -9.43 -14.85
C SER A 13 -11.66 -9.28 -13.85
N SER A 14 -12.60 -10.22 -13.86
CA SER A 14 -13.67 -10.26 -12.87
C SER A 14 -13.12 -10.53 -11.48
N GLN A 15 -12.16 -11.42 -11.36
CA GLN A 15 -11.51 -11.68 -10.08
C GLN A 15 -10.75 -10.46 -9.58
N ASN A 16 -10.15 -9.69 -10.47
CA ASN A 16 -9.50 -8.44 -10.10
C ASN A 16 -10.51 -7.43 -9.58
N GLN A 17 -11.70 -7.39 -10.18
CA GLN A 17 -12.78 -6.52 -9.70
C GLN A 17 -13.24 -6.92 -8.31
N ILE A 18 -13.33 -8.22 -8.05
CA ILE A 18 -13.70 -8.70 -6.71
C ILE A 18 -12.67 -8.24 -5.69
N ARG A 19 -11.39 -8.32 -6.02
CA ARG A 19 -10.35 -7.84 -5.13
C ARG A 19 -10.44 -6.36 -4.88
N ASN A 20 -10.67 -5.57 -5.93
CA ASN A 20 -10.81 -4.13 -5.78
C ASN A 20 -11.99 -3.78 -4.90
N VAL A 21 -13.09 -4.50 -5.03
CA VAL A 21 -14.26 -4.32 -4.17
C VAL A 21 -13.91 -4.64 -2.72
N ARG A 22 -13.15 -5.69 -2.48
CA ARG A 22 -12.72 -6.03 -1.12
C ARG A 22 -11.86 -4.94 -0.52
N ILE A 23 -10.93 -4.39 -1.29
CA ILE A 23 -10.07 -3.31 -0.82
C ILE A 23 -10.91 -2.09 -0.47
N GLN A 24 -11.86 -1.72 -1.32
CA GLN A 24 -12.75 -0.60 -1.05
C GLN A 24 -13.57 -0.83 0.21
N LYS A 25 -14.07 -2.04 0.38
CA LYS A 25 -14.86 -2.39 1.56
C LYS A 25 -14.03 -2.24 2.83
N MET A 26 -12.80 -2.72 2.81
CA MET A 26 -11.92 -2.59 3.95
C MET A 26 -11.61 -1.14 4.27
N ASN A 27 -11.35 -0.33 3.25
CA ASN A 27 -11.07 1.08 3.45
C ASN A 27 -12.29 1.84 3.94
N ASN A 28 -13.48 1.48 3.45
CA ASN A 28 -14.72 2.09 3.93
C ASN A 28 -14.97 1.77 5.40
N LEU A 29 -14.71 0.55 5.81
CA LEU A 29 -14.83 0.17 7.23
C LEU A 29 -13.83 0.95 8.08
N ARG A 30 -12.63 1.12 7.58
CA ARG A 30 -11.59 1.89 8.24
C ARG A 30 -12.05 3.34 8.47
N GLU A 31 -12.64 3.94 7.45
CA GLU A 31 -13.13 5.32 7.53
C GLU A 31 -14.21 5.48 8.58
N ARG A 32 -14.92 4.41 8.91
CA ARG A 32 -15.94 4.42 9.96
C ARG A 32 -15.39 4.05 11.32
N GLY A 33 -14.06 4.03 11.46
CA GLY A 33 -13.42 3.76 12.73
C GLY A 33 -13.23 2.28 13.04
N LEU A 34 -13.47 1.41 12.07
CA LEU A 34 -13.28 -0.02 12.22
C LEU A 34 -11.98 -0.43 11.56
N ASN A 35 -11.34 -1.47 12.08
CA ASN A 35 -10.13 -2.00 11.47
C ASN A 35 -10.52 -3.13 10.51
N PRO A 36 -10.44 -2.91 9.19
CA PRO A 36 -10.90 -3.90 8.21
C PRO A 36 -9.89 -4.98 7.87
N TYR A 37 -8.65 -4.87 8.33
CA TYR A 37 -7.60 -5.81 7.95
C TYR A 37 -7.60 -7.00 8.90
N PRO A 38 -7.60 -8.25 8.35
CA PRO A 38 -7.80 -9.44 9.17
C PRO A 38 -6.74 -9.70 10.23
N TYR A 39 -5.56 -9.10 10.09
CA TYR A 39 -4.46 -9.32 11.03
C TYR A 39 -4.25 -8.12 11.94
N GLY A 40 -5.25 -7.27 12.07
CA GLY A 40 -5.18 -6.15 12.99
C GLY A 40 -4.26 -5.01 12.56
N TYR A 41 -3.92 -4.93 11.30
CA TYR A 41 -3.09 -3.85 10.80
C TYR A 41 -3.83 -2.52 10.93
N ASP A 42 -3.16 -1.54 11.51
CA ASP A 42 -3.78 -0.25 11.83
C ASP A 42 -3.23 0.83 10.93
N LYS A 43 -3.89 1.04 9.81
CA LYS A 43 -3.54 2.04 8.81
C LYS A 43 -3.83 3.44 9.34
N ASP A 44 -2.83 4.32 9.36
CA ASP A 44 -2.95 5.68 9.91
C ASP A 44 -3.56 6.67 8.94
N ILE A 45 -3.32 6.51 7.64
CA ILE A 45 -3.64 7.54 6.67
C ILE A 45 -3.86 6.91 5.29
N MET A 46 -4.72 7.53 4.51
CA MET A 46 -4.97 7.12 3.13
C MET A 46 -3.96 7.78 2.20
N ALA A 47 -3.68 7.13 1.07
CA ALA A 47 -2.69 7.60 0.11
C ALA A 47 -2.99 9.03 -0.38
N GLN A 48 -4.25 9.31 -0.71
CA GLN A 48 -4.61 10.64 -1.20
C GLN A 48 -4.43 11.70 -0.11
N ASP A 49 -4.72 11.36 1.15
CA ASP A 49 -4.53 12.29 2.25
C ASP A 49 -3.05 12.63 2.45
N LEU A 50 -2.18 11.65 2.23
CA LEU A 50 -0.74 11.90 2.24
C LEU A 50 -0.35 12.85 1.13
N GLN A 51 -0.83 12.62 -0.09
CA GLN A 51 -0.53 13.46 -1.22
C GLN A 51 -0.96 14.90 -0.95
N ASP A 52 -2.14 15.08 -0.36
CA ASP A 52 -2.68 16.41 -0.06
C ASP A 52 -1.91 17.10 1.06
N LYS A 53 -1.59 16.34 2.11
CA LYS A 53 -0.93 16.89 3.28
C LYS A 53 0.47 17.39 2.97
N TYR A 54 1.18 16.70 2.10
CA TYR A 54 2.57 17.01 1.79
C TYR A 54 2.75 17.60 0.40
N LYS A 55 1.71 18.20 -0.15
CA LYS A 55 1.78 18.77 -1.51
C LYS A 55 2.88 19.82 -1.66
N ASP A 56 3.25 20.49 -0.57
CA ASP A 56 4.26 21.53 -0.58
C ASP A 56 5.66 21.05 -0.17
N LEU A 57 5.80 19.75 0.08
CA LEU A 57 7.12 19.21 0.40
C LEU A 57 8.02 19.29 -0.82
N ALA A 58 9.20 19.86 -0.65
CA ALA A 58 10.11 20.12 -1.75
C ALA A 58 10.82 18.88 -2.24
N VAL A 59 11.20 18.90 -3.50
CA VAL A 59 11.99 17.84 -4.13
C VAL A 59 13.26 17.58 -3.30
N GLY A 60 13.50 16.31 -2.98
CA GLY A 60 14.66 15.90 -2.19
C GLY A 60 14.49 16.05 -0.70
N GLU A 61 13.38 16.62 -0.25
CA GLU A 61 13.16 16.85 1.18
C GLU A 61 12.66 15.61 1.88
N GLU A 62 13.21 15.33 3.06
CA GLU A 62 12.78 14.21 3.91
C GLU A 62 12.19 14.75 5.20
N THR A 63 11.25 14.00 5.77
CA THR A 63 10.65 14.33 7.06
C THR A 63 10.93 13.22 8.06
N GLU A 64 10.60 13.50 9.32
CA GLU A 64 10.59 12.46 10.35
C GLU A 64 9.15 12.11 10.74
N ASP A 65 8.22 12.32 9.81
CA ASP A 65 6.82 11.99 10.00
C ASP A 65 6.61 10.55 9.54
N TYR A 66 6.20 9.69 10.47
CA TYR A 66 6.04 8.26 10.23
C TYR A 66 4.58 7.89 10.17
N TYR A 67 4.24 7.01 9.22
CA TYR A 67 2.87 6.55 9.04
C TYR A 67 2.83 5.08 8.70
N HIS A 68 1.73 4.43 9.11
CA HIS A 68 1.36 3.12 8.60
C HIS A 68 0.45 3.32 7.41
N VAL A 69 0.83 2.78 6.28
CA VAL A 69 0.00 2.79 5.07
C VAL A 69 -0.23 1.35 4.63
N ALA A 70 -1.30 1.12 3.93
CA ALA A 70 -1.60 -0.21 3.41
C ALA A 70 -2.36 -0.09 2.11
N GLY A 71 -2.13 -1.04 1.21
CA GLY A 71 -2.81 -1.05 -0.06
C GLY A 71 -2.36 -2.23 -0.90
N ARG A 72 -2.76 -2.18 -2.15
CA ARG A 72 -2.47 -3.21 -3.12
C ARG A 72 -1.23 -2.86 -3.92
N VAL A 73 -0.34 -3.82 -4.07
CA VAL A 73 0.87 -3.64 -4.87
C VAL A 73 0.48 -3.67 -6.34
N MET A 74 0.71 -2.56 -7.03
CA MET A 74 0.39 -2.45 -8.45
C MET A 74 1.62 -2.41 -9.33
N ALA A 75 2.78 -2.08 -8.78
CA ALA A 75 4.05 -2.14 -9.49
C ALA A 75 5.14 -2.48 -8.48
N ASN A 76 6.12 -3.23 -8.94
CA ASN A 76 7.21 -3.68 -8.09
C ASN A 76 8.49 -3.65 -8.93
N ARG A 77 9.34 -2.68 -8.66
CA ARG A 77 10.57 -2.45 -9.43
C ARG A 77 11.79 -2.71 -8.57
N ASN A 78 12.83 -3.24 -9.20
CA ASN A 78 14.12 -3.52 -8.54
C ASN A 78 13.95 -4.42 -7.32
N THR A 79 13.20 -5.50 -7.49
CA THR A 79 12.97 -6.52 -6.46
C THR A 79 12.47 -5.92 -5.15
N GLY A 80 11.45 -5.07 -5.27
CA GLY A 80 10.79 -4.48 -4.10
C GLY A 80 11.35 -3.14 -3.66
N MET A 81 12.45 -2.67 -4.27
CA MET A 81 13.01 -1.39 -3.85
C MET A 81 12.03 -0.25 -4.06
N PHE A 82 11.26 -0.27 -5.17
CA PHE A 82 10.23 0.71 -5.46
C PHE A 82 8.91 0.00 -5.71
N ILE A 83 7.94 0.28 -4.88
CA ILE A 83 6.61 -0.32 -5.00
C ILE A 83 5.59 0.81 -5.13
N ASP A 84 4.67 0.66 -6.08
CA ASP A 84 3.50 1.52 -6.15
C ASP A 84 2.38 0.84 -5.38
N LEU A 85 1.94 1.49 -4.32
CA LEU A 85 0.90 0.98 -3.44
C LEU A 85 -0.36 1.79 -3.68
N VAL A 86 -1.47 1.10 -3.93
CA VAL A 86 -2.74 1.75 -4.26
C VAL A 86 -3.79 1.35 -3.23
N ASP A 87 -4.46 2.35 -2.67
CA ASP A 87 -5.65 2.12 -1.84
C ASP A 87 -6.86 2.73 -2.54
N ALA A 88 -8.00 2.76 -1.87
CA ALA A 88 -9.23 3.28 -2.48
C ALA A 88 -9.13 4.76 -2.84
N SER A 89 -8.25 5.50 -2.20
CA SER A 89 -8.14 6.95 -2.38
C SER A 89 -7.11 7.35 -3.44
N GLY A 90 -6.09 6.52 -3.68
CA GLY A 90 -5.03 6.90 -4.60
C GLY A 90 -3.79 6.05 -4.45
N LYS A 91 -2.68 6.60 -4.88
CA LYS A 91 -1.40 5.88 -4.95
C LYS A 91 -0.34 6.57 -4.11
N ILE A 92 0.53 5.77 -3.51
CA ILE A 92 1.74 6.25 -2.84
C ILE A 92 2.91 5.34 -3.23
N GLN A 93 4.07 5.92 -3.47
CA GLN A 93 5.26 5.13 -3.73
C GLN A 93 5.91 4.72 -2.42
N ILE A 94 6.40 3.49 -2.38
CA ILE A 94 7.17 2.98 -1.26
C ILE A 94 8.60 2.77 -1.71
N PHE A 95 9.55 3.25 -0.92
CA PHE A 95 10.97 3.00 -1.15
C PHE A 95 11.47 2.09 -0.03
N SER A 96 11.99 0.93 -0.40
CA SER A 96 12.47 -0.08 0.56
C SER A 96 13.93 -0.38 0.26
N HIS A 97 14.81 0.10 1.12
CA HIS A 97 16.24 -0.11 0.96
C HIS A 97 16.78 -1.05 2.05
N LYS A 98 17.69 -1.92 1.67
CA LYS A 98 18.24 -2.93 2.58
C LYS A 98 18.84 -2.33 3.84
N GLU A 99 19.32 -1.10 3.78
CA GLU A 99 19.94 -0.46 4.96
C GLU A 99 18.90 0.01 5.97
N ASN A 100 17.64 0.09 5.56
CA ASN A 100 16.56 0.59 6.43
C ASN A 100 15.66 -0.52 6.96
N LEU A 101 15.84 -1.74 6.48
CA LEU A 101 14.97 -2.86 6.83
C LEU A 101 15.73 -3.94 7.57
N SER A 102 15.04 -4.66 8.45
CA SER A 102 15.61 -5.83 9.09
C SER A 102 15.80 -6.95 8.05
N GLU A 103 16.61 -7.94 8.40
CA GLU A 103 16.82 -9.09 7.52
C GLU A 103 15.51 -9.84 7.29
N GLU A 104 14.67 -9.91 8.32
CA GLU A 104 13.35 -10.55 8.21
C GLU A 104 12.46 -9.80 7.22
N ASP A 105 12.42 -8.47 7.31
CA ASP A 105 11.63 -7.67 6.41
C ASP A 105 12.16 -7.71 4.98
N LEU A 106 13.47 -7.77 4.82
CA LEU A 106 14.06 -7.94 3.49
C LEU A 106 13.63 -9.27 2.87
N ALA A 107 13.63 -10.34 3.66
CA ALA A 107 13.17 -11.65 3.17
C ALA A 107 11.71 -11.58 2.76
N THR A 108 10.88 -10.94 3.57
CA THR A 108 9.46 -10.75 3.25
C THR A 108 9.28 -9.93 1.98
N LEU A 109 10.05 -8.86 1.84
CA LEU A 109 9.97 -7.99 0.68
C LEU A 109 10.18 -8.76 -0.63
N LYS A 110 11.08 -9.72 -0.62
CA LYS A 110 11.39 -10.52 -1.82
C LYS A 110 10.24 -11.45 -2.22
N THR A 111 9.29 -11.68 -1.34
CA THR A 111 8.15 -12.56 -1.63
C THR A 111 6.91 -11.79 -2.10
N ILE A 112 6.98 -10.47 -2.17
CA ILE A 112 5.84 -9.66 -2.56
C ILE A 112 5.59 -9.78 -4.05
N ASP A 113 4.34 -10.03 -4.40
CA ASP A 113 3.87 -10.12 -5.78
C ASP A 113 2.88 -9.00 -6.07
N ILE A 114 2.76 -8.67 -7.35
CA ILE A 114 1.74 -7.72 -7.79
C ILE A 114 0.37 -8.27 -7.42
N GLY A 115 -0.46 -7.42 -6.84
CA GLY A 115 -1.78 -7.81 -6.37
C GLY A 115 -1.85 -8.12 -4.89
N ASP A 116 -0.71 -8.33 -4.24
CA ASP A 116 -0.69 -8.55 -2.79
C ASP A 116 -1.14 -7.29 -2.07
N ILE A 117 -1.75 -7.47 -0.90
CA ILE A 117 -2.07 -6.37 0.01
C ILE A 117 -1.00 -6.34 1.08
N VAL A 118 -0.33 -5.20 1.20
CA VAL A 118 0.83 -5.06 2.07
C VAL A 118 0.71 -3.78 2.88
N GLY A 119 1.11 -3.85 4.13
CA GLY A 119 1.26 -2.70 4.98
C GLY A 119 2.72 -2.30 5.09
N PHE A 120 2.98 -1.00 5.06
CA PHE A 120 4.32 -0.44 5.23
C PHE A 120 4.28 0.63 6.30
N TYR A 121 5.34 0.69 7.08
CA TYR A 121 5.55 1.74 8.06
C TYR A 121 6.83 2.47 7.71
N GLY A 122 6.76 3.79 7.62
CA GLY A 122 7.95 4.56 7.27
C GLY A 122 7.70 6.05 7.27
N SER A 123 8.74 6.79 6.90
CA SER A 123 8.72 8.25 6.91
C SER A 123 8.42 8.80 5.52
N VAL A 124 7.83 9.97 5.52
CA VAL A 124 7.45 10.67 4.29
C VAL A 124 8.64 11.44 3.74
N ARG A 125 8.85 11.33 2.43
CA ARG A 125 9.86 12.12 1.74
C ARG A 125 9.41 12.38 0.31
N ARG A 126 10.02 13.39 -0.33
CA ARG A 126 9.85 13.59 -1.76
C ARG A 126 11.16 13.28 -2.44
N THR A 127 11.13 12.37 -3.40
CA THR A 127 12.36 11.96 -4.10
C THR A 127 12.91 13.10 -4.97
N PRO A 128 14.17 13.00 -5.40
CA PRO A 128 14.71 13.99 -6.34
C PRO A 128 13.92 14.11 -7.64
N ARG A 129 13.13 13.10 -7.99
CA ARG A 129 12.27 13.15 -9.18
C ARG A 129 10.90 13.74 -8.88
N GLY A 130 10.62 14.09 -7.64
CA GLY A 130 9.38 14.72 -7.25
C GLY A 130 8.27 13.78 -6.80
N GLU A 131 8.55 12.50 -6.64
CA GLU A 131 7.54 11.55 -6.21
C GLU A 131 7.43 11.52 -4.69
N LEU A 132 6.20 11.71 -4.18
CA LEU A 132 5.97 11.56 -2.74
C LEU A 132 6.07 10.09 -2.37
N THR A 133 6.84 9.77 -1.36
CA THR A 133 7.27 8.40 -1.09
C THR A 133 7.29 8.14 0.40
N ILE A 134 6.95 6.90 0.78
CA ILE A 134 7.20 6.40 2.13
C ILE A 134 8.52 5.64 2.10
N LYS A 135 9.47 6.08 2.91
CA LYS A 135 10.74 5.38 3.09
C LYS A 135 10.51 4.31 4.15
N ALA A 136 10.37 3.07 3.72
CA ALA A 136 9.92 1.99 4.57
C ALA A 136 10.93 1.63 5.65
N LYS A 137 10.44 1.45 6.85
CA LYS A 137 11.20 0.96 8.00
C LYS A 137 10.79 -0.46 8.35
N SER A 138 9.54 -0.81 8.08
CA SER A 138 9.04 -2.18 8.27
C SER A 138 7.88 -2.42 7.34
N LEU A 139 7.54 -3.69 7.18
CA LEU A 139 6.44 -4.08 6.30
C LEU A 139 5.81 -5.39 6.77
N GLU A 140 4.60 -5.63 6.29
CA GLU A 140 3.85 -6.83 6.64
C GLU A 140 2.92 -7.18 5.49
N ILE A 141 2.97 -8.42 5.01
CA ILE A 141 2.01 -8.88 4.00
C ILE A 141 0.70 -9.19 4.69
N LEU A 142 -0.36 -8.53 4.27
CA LEU A 142 -1.68 -8.67 4.88
C LEU A 142 -2.52 -9.70 4.15
N SER A 143 -2.35 -9.83 2.83
CA SER A 143 -3.06 -10.80 2.04
C SER A 143 -2.30 -11.06 0.76
N LYS A 144 -2.06 -12.33 0.45
CA LYS A 144 -1.40 -12.70 -0.79
C LYS A 144 -2.41 -12.73 -1.93
N SER A 145 -1.95 -12.32 -3.09
CA SER A 145 -2.75 -12.41 -4.30
C SER A 145 -3.01 -13.88 -4.64
N LEU A 146 -4.28 -14.19 -4.95
CA LEU A 146 -4.67 -15.53 -5.37
C LEU A 146 -4.64 -15.67 -6.88
N LEU A 147 -4.46 -14.59 -7.60
CA LEU A 147 -4.38 -14.62 -9.05
C LEU A 147 -2.94 -14.81 -9.50
N PRO A 148 -2.72 -15.63 -10.51
CA PRO A 148 -1.39 -15.81 -11.07
C PRO A 148 -0.84 -14.55 -11.71
#